data_3a545394191045208ac70c8c1a1c3e3a
#
_entry.id   3a545394191045208ac70c8c1a1c3e3a
#
_cell.length_a   1.000
_cell.length_b   1.000
_cell.length_c   1.000
_cell.angle_alpha   90.00
_cell.angle_beta   90.00
_cell.angle_gamma   90.00
#
_symmetry.space_group_name_H-M   'P 1'
#
loop_
_entity.id
_entity.type
_entity.pdbx_description
1 polymer ?
#
loop_
_entity_poly.entity_id
_entity_poly.type
_entity_poly.pdbx_seq_one_letter_code
_entity_poly.pdbx_strand_id
1 'polypeptide(L)'
;MPSVKAIENNELKELLEQYKISFFSMEYFENDLIRNFDNNISLNDDNIDDIRKNVIGKNVILIAAGPSLENELVSLKAVLESNERQNICVICVGKISRKLLENKIKPDYIAVTDAKDSTRWQISGIEDCGIPLLYLSTAASNVVSSYTGKRYIAYQNGFEKAEKMAEIKKNTLFDTGGSVA
;
A
#
# COMPACT_ATOMS: atom_id res chain seq x y z
N MET A 1 -17.70 -5.07 -12.94
CA MET A 1 -18.26 -5.84 -11.80
C MET A 1 -19.10 -6.95 -12.39
N PRO A 2 -18.94 -8.23 -12.01
CA PRO A 2 -19.86 -9.27 -12.38
C PRO A 2 -21.23 -8.93 -11.79
N SER A 3 -22.27 -9.02 -12.61
CA SER A 3 -23.63 -8.69 -12.19
C SER A 3 -24.07 -9.62 -11.05
N VAL A 4 -24.89 -9.09 -10.14
CA VAL A 4 -25.48 -9.81 -8.98
C VAL A 4 -26.09 -11.18 -9.39
N LYS A 5 -26.50 -11.36 -10.65
CA LYS A 5 -27.01 -12.63 -11.19
C LYS A 5 -25.97 -13.77 -11.24
N ALA A 6 -24.67 -13.48 -11.25
CA ALA A 6 -23.64 -14.53 -11.23
C ALA A 6 -23.49 -15.20 -9.84
N ILE A 7 -24.04 -14.57 -8.79
CA ILE A 7 -23.94 -15.06 -7.41
C ILE A 7 -25.10 -16.00 -7.03
N GLU A 8 -26.11 -16.14 -7.88
CA GLU A 8 -27.24 -17.07 -7.66
C GLU A 8 -26.94 -18.53 -8.05
N ASN A 9 -25.76 -18.80 -8.60
CA ASN A 9 -25.33 -20.16 -8.89
C ASN A 9 -24.87 -20.83 -7.59
N ASN A 10 -25.65 -21.79 -7.09
CA ASN A 10 -25.36 -22.51 -5.85
C ASN A 10 -23.99 -23.21 -5.89
N GLU A 11 -23.59 -23.76 -7.05
CA GLU A 11 -22.27 -24.41 -7.21
C GLU A 11 -21.12 -23.40 -7.02
N LEU A 12 -21.29 -22.18 -7.51
CA LEU A 12 -20.30 -21.12 -7.31
C LEU A 12 -20.22 -20.67 -5.84
N LYS A 13 -21.37 -20.60 -5.15
CA LYS A 13 -21.41 -20.31 -3.70
C LYS A 13 -20.71 -21.39 -2.91
N GLU A 14 -21.00 -22.65 -3.16
CA GLU A 14 -20.35 -23.78 -2.48
C GLU A 14 -18.84 -23.79 -2.73
N LEU A 15 -18.40 -23.50 -3.97
CA LEU A 15 -16.98 -23.41 -4.31
C LEU A 15 -16.30 -22.26 -3.56
N LEU A 16 -16.94 -21.10 -3.47
CA LEU A 16 -16.43 -19.94 -2.76
C LEU A 16 -16.35 -20.20 -1.25
N GLU A 17 -17.34 -20.87 -0.66
CA GLU A 17 -17.31 -21.30 0.73
C GLU A 17 -16.21 -22.34 0.99
N GLN A 18 -16.09 -23.34 0.12
CA GLN A 18 -15.08 -24.40 0.22
C GLN A 18 -13.65 -23.86 0.19
N TYR A 19 -13.37 -22.88 -0.67
CA TYR A 19 -12.03 -22.28 -0.78
C TYR A 19 -11.85 -21.04 0.10
N LYS A 20 -12.88 -20.69 0.92
CA LYS A 20 -12.87 -19.47 1.75
C LYS A 20 -12.48 -18.22 0.95
N ILE A 21 -12.80 -18.20 -0.33
CA ILE A 21 -12.60 -17.04 -1.17
C ILE A 21 -13.69 -16.05 -0.81
N SER A 22 -13.38 -15.16 0.10
CA SER A 22 -14.28 -14.08 0.47
C SER A 22 -14.33 -13.07 -0.67
N PHE A 23 -15.45 -12.99 -1.37
CA PHE A 23 -15.73 -11.92 -2.32
C PHE A 23 -15.84 -10.55 -1.63
N PHE A 24 -16.02 -10.55 -0.31
CA PHE A 24 -16.16 -9.36 0.52
C PHE A 24 -15.14 -9.42 1.64
N SER A 25 -13.87 -9.21 1.29
CA SER A 25 -12.84 -9.01 2.31
C SER A 25 -13.19 -7.85 3.26
N MET A 26 -14.06 -6.94 2.82
CA MET A 26 -14.52 -5.81 3.65
C MET A 26 -15.40 -6.23 4.81
N GLU A 27 -16.38 -7.14 4.62
CA GLU A 27 -17.23 -7.60 5.74
C GLU A 27 -16.45 -8.36 6.81
N TYR A 28 -15.43 -9.16 6.40
CA TYR A 28 -14.61 -9.93 7.34
C TYR A 28 -13.68 -9.05 8.19
N PHE A 29 -13.34 -7.86 7.71
CA PHE A 29 -12.36 -6.97 8.33
C PHE A 29 -12.94 -5.59 8.67
N GLU A 30 -14.25 -5.42 8.57
CA GLU A 30 -14.89 -4.11 8.76
C GLU A 30 -14.45 -3.44 10.08
N ASN A 31 -14.45 -4.19 11.17
CA ASN A 31 -14.02 -3.67 12.47
C ASN A 31 -12.54 -3.29 12.47
N ASP A 32 -11.68 -4.06 11.79
CA ASP A 32 -10.26 -3.73 11.65
C ASP A 32 -10.06 -2.50 10.78
N LEU A 33 -10.79 -2.38 9.67
CA LEU A 33 -10.74 -1.21 8.79
C LEU A 33 -11.17 0.07 9.52
N ILE A 34 -12.27 0.00 10.28
CA ILE A 34 -12.77 1.12 11.07
C ILE A 34 -11.75 1.53 12.13
N ARG A 35 -11.27 0.57 12.93
CA ARG A 35 -10.26 0.80 13.97
C ARG A 35 -9.00 1.42 13.39
N ASN A 36 -8.48 0.85 12.31
CA ASN A 36 -7.27 1.34 11.67
C ASN A 36 -7.47 2.74 11.11
N PHE A 37 -8.58 2.99 10.43
CA PHE A 37 -8.91 4.31 9.92
C PHE A 37 -8.93 5.37 11.04
N ASP A 38 -9.69 5.12 12.11
CA ASP A 38 -9.82 6.07 13.21
C ASP A 38 -8.47 6.35 13.89
N ASN A 39 -7.64 5.32 14.08
CA ASN A 39 -6.29 5.48 14.61
C ASN A 39 -5.38 6.25 13.63
N ASN A 40 -5.39 5.90 12.34
CA ASN A 40 -4.52 6.52 11.35
C ASN A 40 -4.87 7.99 11.10
N ILE A 41 -6.15 8.35 11.10
CA ILE A 41 -6.58 9.75 10.99
C ILE A 41 -6.10 10.58 12.18
N SER A 42 -6.07 10.00 13.38
CA SER A 42 -5.61 10.69 14.59
C SER A 42 -4.12 11.08 14.56
N LEU A 43 -3.31 10.44 13.70
CA LEU A 43 -1.89 10.76 13.52
C LEU A 43 -1.66 12.11 12.82
N ASN A 44 -2.68 12.60 12.11
CA ASN A 44 -2.66 13.89 11.43
C ASN A 44 -1.51 14.04 10.41
N ASP A 45 -1.17 12.92 9.77
CA ASP A 45 -0.11 12.87 8.75
C ASP A 45 -0.52 13.62 7.47
N ASP A 46 0.47 14.03 6.68
CA ASP A 46 0.26 14.68 5.39
C ASP A 46 -0.42 13.72 4.39
N ASN A 47 -1.07 14.26 3.37
CA ASN A 47 -1.71 13.46 2.35
C ASN A 47 -0.73 13.10 1.22
N ILE A 48 -0.99 11.95 0.57
CA ILE A 48 -0.18 11.50 -0.57
C ILE A 48 -0.20 12.50 -1.75
N ASP A 49 -1.22 13.35 -1.87
CA ASP A 49 -1.28 14.40 -2.88
C ASP A 49 -0.09 15.37 -2.77
N ASP A 50 0.49 15.53 -1.58
CA ASP A 50 1.63 16.42 -1.34
C ASP A 50 2.92 15.95 -2.01
N ILE A 51 3.04 14.64 -2.29
CA ILE A 51 4.20 14.10 -3.01
C ILE A 51 4.08 14.24 -4.53
N ARG A 52 2.92 14.62 -5.05
CA ARG A 52 2.65 14.70 -6.49
C ARG A 52 3.71 15.51 -7.23
N LYS A 53 4.14 16.65 -6.67
CA LYS A 53 5.20 17.49 -7.23
C LYS A 53 6.56 16.79 -7.34
N ASN A 54 6.81 15.77 -6.52
CA ASN A 54 8.06 15.01 -6.51
C ASN A 54 8.06 13.88 -7.54
N VAL A 55 6.87 13.49 -8.03
CA VAL A 55 6.65 12.33 -8.91
C VAL A 55 6.30 12.78 -10.34
N ILE A 56 5.63 13.92 -10.50
CA ILE A 56 5.24 14.43 -11.81
C ILE A 56 6.46 14.57 -12.73
N GLY A 57 6.33 14.07 -13.96
CA GLY A 57 7.39 14.11 -14.97
C GLY A 57 8.50 13.07 -14.79
N LYS A 58 8.42 12.22 -13.78
CA LYS A 58 9.37 11.12 -13.57
C LYS A 58 8.83 9.78 -14.08
N ASN A 59 9.73 8.90 -14.45
CA ASN A 59 9.41 7.49 -14.66
C ASN A 59 9.24 6.82 -13.29
N VAL A 60 8.11 6.15 -13.06
CA VAL A 60 7.84 5.47 -11.79
C VAL A 60 8.17 3.99 -11.92
N ILE A 61 9.03 3.50 -11.02
CA ILE A 61 9.30 2.06 -10.87
C ILE A 61 8.59 1.59 -9.61
N LEU A 62 7.57 0.74 -9.79
CA LEU A 62 6.89 0.07 -8.69
C LEU A 62 7.49 -1.32 -8.48
N ILE A 63 8.02 -1.57 -7.28
CA ILE A 63 8.66 -2.83 -6.92
C ILE A 63 7.77 -3.61 -5.97
N ALA A 64 7.27 -4.75 -6.45
CA ALA A 64 6.48 -5.70 -5.67
C ALA A 64 7.32 -6.95 -5.33
N ALA A 65 6.79 -7.78 -4.40
CA ALA A 65 7.46 -8.98 -3.90
C ALA A 65 7.28 -10.20 -4.83
N GLY A 66 7.51 -10.03 -6.13
CA GLY A 66 7.46 -11.12 -7.10
C GLY A 66 8.74 -11.95 -7.12
N PRO A 67 8.70 -13.22 -7.57
CA PRO A 67 9.87 -14.10 -7.64
C PRO A 67 10.93 -13.61 -8.63
N SER A 68 10.56 -12.85 -9.65
CA SER A 68 11.45 -12.26 -10.64
C SER A 68 12.37 -11.18 -10.09
N LEU A 69 12.03 -10.56 -8.95
CA LEU A 69 12.79 -9.45 -8.41
C LEU A 69 14.25 -9.79 -8.15
N GLU A 70 14.56 -11.03 -7.74
CA GLU A 70 15.95 -11.43 -7.46
C GLU A 70 16.84 -11.32 -8.70
N ASN A 71 16.29 -11.66 -9.85
CA ASN A 71 17.01 -11.60 -11.12
C ASN A 71 17.22 -10.15 -11.60
N GLU A 72 16.37 -9.23 -11.15
CA GLU A 72 16.36 -7.84 -11.59
C GLU A 72 17.14 -6.88 -10.66
N LEU A 73 17.57 -7.34 -9.48
CA LEU A 73 18.26 -6.46 -8.50
C LEU A 73 19.51 -5.79 -9.07
N VAL A 74 20.29 -6.52 -9.87
CA VAL A 74 21.51 -5.98 -10.48
C VAL A 74 21.19 -4.92 -11.51
N SER A 75 20.24 -5.19 -12.41
CA SER A 75 19.78 -4.23 -13.43
C SER A 75 19.15 -2.99 -12.79
N LEU A 76 18.30 -3.18 -11.78
CA LEU A 76 17.69 -2.10 -11.03
C LEU A 76 18.76 -1.21 -10.38
N LYS A 77 19.76 -1.79 -9.73
CA LYS A 77 20.85 -1.06 -9.11
C LYS A 77 21.62 -0.24 -10.13
N ALA A 78 21.98 -0.83 -11.28
CA ALA A 78 22.69 -0.13 -12.34
C ALA A 78 21.91 1.07 -12.86
N VAL A 79 20.59 0.93 -13.05
CA VAL A 79 19.72 2.05 -13.46
C VAL A 79 19.67 3.15 -12.39
N LEU A 80 19.60 2.80 -11.11
CA LEU A 80 19.54 3.77 -10.02
C LEU A 80 20.88 4.45 -9.72
N GLU A 81 22.00 3.88 -10.13
CA GLU A 81 23.34 4.48 -10.05
C GLU A 81 23.69 5.29 -11.29
N SER A 82 22.86 5.27 -12.33
CA SER A 82 23.07 6.02 -13.57
C SER A 82 22.64 7.48 -13.45
N ASN A 83 22.97 8.27 -14.47
CA ASN A 83 22.54 9.67 -14.59
C ASN A 83 21.02 9.82 -14.72
N GLU A 84 20.30 8.74 -15.04
CA GLU A 84 18.84 8.73 -15.13
C GLU A 84 18.14 8.75 -13.76
N ARG A 85 18.86 8.53 -12.66
CA ARG A 85 18.30 8.46 -11.29
C ARG A 85 17.38 9.64 -10.96
N GLN A 86 17.73 10.83 -11.36
CA GLN A 86 16.95 12.05 -11.11
C GLN A 86 15.56 12.04 -11.80
N ASN A 87 15.44 11.30 -12.90
CA ASN A 87 14.21 11.16 -13.69
C ASN A 87 13.35 9.97 -13.23
N ILE A 88 13.73 9.27 -12.16
CA ILE A 88 13.08 8.05 -11.68
C ILE A 88 12.56 8.28 -10.26
N CYS A 89 11.35 7.78 -10.00
CA CYS A 89 10.78 7.63 -8.68
C CYS A 89 10.57 6.14 -8.40
N VAL A 90 11.17 5.64 -7.33
CA VAL A 90 11.06 4.22 -6.94
C VAL A 90 10.13 4.10 -5.76
N ILE A 91 9.06 3.33 -5.93
CA ILE A 91 8.11 2.98 -4.87
C ILE A 91 8.18 1.48 -4.67
N CYS A 92 8.36 1.01 -3.44
CA CYS A 92 8.34 -0.41 -3.15
C CYS A 92 7.24 -0.75 -2.12
N VAL A 93 6.71 -1.98 -2.19
CA VAL A 93 5.81 -2.48 -1.14
C VAL A 93 6.59 -2.82 0.13
N GLY A 94 5.95 -2.66 1.30
CA GLY A 94 6.59 -2.86 2.61
C GLY A 94 7.34 -4.18 2.73
N LYS A 95 6.74 -5.27 2.25
CA LYS A 95 7.32 -6.62 2.28
C LYS A 95 8.73 -6.72 1.68
N ILE A 96 9.05 -5.93 0.65
CA ILE A 96 10.33 -6.04 -0.08
C ILE A 96 11.35 -4.99 0.35
N SER A 97 10.94 -3.98 1.09
CA SER A 97 11.75 -2.81 1.43
C SER A 97 13.08 -3.18 2.11
N ARG A 98 13.05 -4.11 3.08
CA ARG A 98 14.26 -4.60 3.76
C ARG A 98 15.24 -5.23 2.78
N LYS A 99 14.77 -6.12 1.89
CA LYS A 99 15.60 -6.77 0.89
C LYS A 99 16.28 -5.76 -0.04
N LEU A 100 15.57 -4.71 -0.44
CA LEU A 100 16.15 -3.64 -1.25
C LEU A 100 17.27 -2.91 -0.49
N LEU A 101 17.02 -2.54 0.77
CA LEU A 101 18.00 -1.85 1.61
C LEU A 101 19.26 -2.72 1.85
N GLU A 102 19.11 -4.01 2.12
CA GLU A 102 20.22 -4.97 2.25
C GLU A 102 21.06 -5.03 0.96
N ASN A 103 20.43 -4.88 -0.20
CA ASN A 103 21.11 -4.80 -1.49
C ASN A 103 21.58 -3.39 -1.86
N LYS A 104 21.55 -2.43 -0.91
CA LYS A 104 21.94 -1.03 -1.10
C LYS A 104 21.10 -0.29 -2.16
N ILE A 105 19.85 -0.73 -2.36
CA ILE A 105 18.88 -0.08 -3.21
C ILE A 105 17.94 0.70 -2.31
N LYS A 106 18.02 2.03 -2.36
CA LYS A 106 17.18 2.92 -1.56
C LYS A 106 15.98 3.39 -2.41
N PRO A 107 14.74 2.93 -2.13
CA PRO A 107 13.56 3.47 -2.76
C PRO A 107 13.28 4.90 -2.31
N ASP A 108 12.48 5.63 -3.07
CA ASP A 108 12.02 6.98 -2.69
C ASP A 108 10.85 6.90 -1.70
N TYR A 109 10.03 5.85 -1.81
CA TYR A 109 8.88 5.61 -0.93
C TYR A 109 8.69 4.13 -0.64
N ILE A 110 8.15 3.83 0.54
CA ILE A 110 7.67 2.50 0.94
C ILE A 110 6.14 2.57 1.04
N ALA A 111 5.42 1.63 0.43
CA ALA A 111 3.97 1.59 0.46
C ALA A 111 3.45 0.41 1.30
N VAL A 112 2.48 0.68 2.18
CA VAL A 112 1.76 -0.34 2.96
C VAL A 112 0.25 -0.13 2.81
N THR A 113 -0.47 -1.20 2.53
CA THR A 113 -1.90 -1.15 2.24
C THR A 113 -2.72 -2.15 3.05
N ASP A 114 -2.07 -3.14 3.65
CA ASP A 114 -2.72 -4.25 4.33
C ASP A 114 -3.29 -3.82 5.68
N ALA A 115 -4.53 -4.20 5.95
CA ALA A 115 -5.25 -3.85 7.18
C ALA A 115 -4.95 -4.77 8.37
N LYS A 116 -4.25 -5.90 8.15
CA LYS A 116 -4.00 -6.91 9.18
C LYS A 116 -2.85 -6.54 10.10
N ASP A 117 -3.07 -6.57 11.39
CA ASP A 117 -2.03 -6.31 12.41
C ASP A 117 -0.83 -7.27 12.30
N SER A 118 -1.05 -8.48 11.77
CA SER A 118 0.01 -9.45 11.51
C SER A 118 1.02 -9.03 10.47
N THR A 119 0.76 -7.97 9.70
CA THR A 119 1.66 -7.48 8.65
C THR A 119 2.79 -6.58 9.15
N ARG A 120 2.87 -6.32 10.46
CA ARG A 120 3.92 -5.50 11.06
C ARG A 120 5.34 -5.95 10.69
N TRP A 121 5.54 -7.24 10.45
CA TRP A 121 6.83 -7.76 10.01
C TRP A 121 7.34 -7.13 8.70
N GLN A 122 6.45 -6.57 7.87
CA GLN A 122 6.81 -5.95 6.58
C GLN A 122 7.77 -4.77 6.74
N ILE A 123 7.68 -4.04 7.85
CA ILE A 123 8.55 -2.88 8.14
C ILE A 123 9.46 -3.10 9.36
N SER A 124 9.41 -4.26 9.98
CA SER A 124 10.21 -4.56 11.17
C SER A 124 11.70 -4.45 10.88
N GLY A 125 12.40 -3.65 11.69
CA GLY A 125 13.84 -3.39 11.53
C GLY A 125 14.20 -2.31 10.53
N ILE A 126 13.19 -1.64 9.95
CA ILE A 126 13.37 -0.48 9.06
C ILE A 126 12.47 0.70 9.44
N GLU A 127 11.93 0.67 10.64
CA GLU A 127 10.98 1.69 11.12
C GLU A 127 11.58 3.10 11.11
N ASP A 128 12.90 3.20 11.15
CA ASP A 128 13.69 4.45 11.15
C ASP A 128 14.67 4.52 9.98
N CYS A 129 14.30 3.99 8.81
CA CYS A 129 15.22 3.97 7.66
C CYS A 129 15.31 5.31 6.90
N GLY A 130 14.53 6.32 7.31
CA GLY A 130 14.53 7.65 6.70
C GLY A 130 13.90 7.71 5.29
N ILE A 131 13.13 6.70 4.89
CA ILE A 131 12.36 6.69 3.63
C ILE A 131 10.91 6.99 3.97
N PRO A 132 10.22 7.92 3.27
CA PRO A 132 8.83 8.20 3.56
C PRO A 132 7.92 6.99 3.35
N LEU A 133 6.97 6.78 4.27
CA LEU A 133 5.96 5.74 4.20
C LEU A 133 4.70 6.28 3.53
N LEU A 134 4.19 5.59 2.51
CA LEU A 134 2.87 5.81 1.93
C LEU A 134 1.93 4.73 2.47
N TYR A 135 0.76 5.12 2.94
CA TYR A 135 -0.15 4.11 3.50
C TYR A 135 -1.62 4.43 3.21
N LEU A 136 -2.42 3.39 3.02
CA LEU A 136 -3.86 3.53 2.94
C LEU A 136 -4.44 3.90 4.31
N SER A 137 -5.47 4.72 4.32
CA SER A 137 -6.12 5.15 5.56
C SER A 137 -6.60 4.00 6.44
N THR A 138 -6.83 2.82 5.85
CA THR A 138 -7.22 1.58 6.53
C THR A 138 -6.06 0.60 6.75
N ALA A 139 -4.83 0.95 6.39
CA ALA A 139 -3.66 0.11 6.67
C ALA A 139 -3.51 -0.15 8.18
N ALA A 140 -2.94 -1.28 8.54
CA ALA A 140 -2.77 -1.69 9.92
C ALA A 140 -2.15 -0.58 10.79
N SER A 141 -2.90 -0.08 11.75
CA SER A 141 -2.51 1.09 12.54
C SER A 141 -1.27 0.84 13.41
N ASN A 142 -1.03 -0.42 13.81
CA ASN A 142 0.20 -0.80 14.52
C ASN A 142 1.44 -0.76 13.61
N VAL A 143 1.27 -0.94 12.28
CA VAL A 143 2.34 -0.77 11.29
C VAL A 143 2.65 0.72 11.14
N VAL A 144 1.60 1.51 10.85
CA VAL A 144 1.73 2.95 10.59
C VAL A 144 2.31 3.70 11.79
N SER A 145 1.77 3.44 13.00
CA SER A 145 2.21 4.12 14.22
C SER A 145 3.61 3.74 14.68
N SER A 146 4.10 2.54 14.32
CA SER A 146 5.47 2.14 14.65
C SER A 146 6.53 2.77 13.74
N TYR A 147 6.13 3.33 12.59
CA TYR A 147 7.05 3.98 11.67
C TYR A 147 7.37 5.39 12.14
N THR A 148 8.65 5.67 12.38
CA THR A 148 9.11 6.95 12.97
C THR A 148 9.44 8.02 11.92
N GLY A 149 9.59 7.62 10.65
CA GLY A 149 9.87 8.52 9.54
C GLY A 149 8.65 9.32 9.07
N LYS A 150 8.84 10.12 8.03
CA LYS A 150 7.75 10.86 7.37
C LYS A 150 6.72 9.89 6.81
N ARG A 151 5.43 10.21 6.99
CA ARG A 151 4.31 9.39 6.52
C ARG A 151 3.35 10.23 5.70
N TYR A 152 2.68 9.57 4.74
CA TYR A 152 1.65 10.17 3.90
C TYR A 152 0.46 9.23 3.79
N ILE A 153 -0.72 9.73 4.14
CA ILE A 153 -1.97 8.98 4.09
C ILE A 153 -2.61 9.08 2.71
N ALA A 154 -3.15 7.96 2.21
CA ALA A 154 -3.98 7.89 1.01
C ALA A 154 -5.39 7.44 1.39
N TYR A 155 -6.40 8.08 0.82
CA TYR A 155 -7.80 7.69 0.98
C TYR A 155 -8.24 6.81 -0.17
N GLN A 156 -8.93 5.70 0.12
CA GLN A 156 -9.38 4.74 -0.89
C GLN A 156 -10.88 4.81 -1.14
N ASN A 157 -11.26 4.48 -2.38
CA ASN A 157 -12.64 4.19 -2.76
C ASN A 157 -13.13 2.89 -2.11
N GLY A 158 -14.45 2.79 -1.93
CA GLY A 158 -15.10 1.61 -1.39
C GLY A 158 -15.06 1.52 0.15
N PHE A 159 -14.60 2.57 0.82
CA PHE A 159 -14.69 2.71 2.27
C PHE A 159 -15.25 4.09 2.62
N GLU A 160 -16.52 4.13 3.00
CA GLU A 160 -17.33 5.36 3.17
C GLU A 160 -16.65 6.43 4.03
N LYS A 161 -16.01 6.05 5.14
CA LYS A 161 -15.29 6.99 6.01
C LYS A 161 -14.13 7.68 5.29
N ALA A 162 -13.38 6.93 4.46
CA ALA A 162 -12.28 7.50 3.69
C ALA A 162 -12.79 8.43 2.57
N GLU A 163 -13.87 8.06 1.90
CA GLU A 163 -14.50 8.88 0.86
C GLU A 163 -14.97 10.21 1.42
N LYS A 164 -15.70 10.18 2.55
CA LYS A 164 -16.14 11.40 3.24
C LYS A 164 -14.97 12.28 3.69
N MET A 165 -13.89 11.67 4.20
CA MET A 165 -12.73 12.42 4.64
C MET A 165 -11.99 13.06 3.46
N ALA A 166 -11.85 12.33 2.35
CA ALA A 166 -11.24 12.85 1.13
C ALA A 166 -12.04 14.03 0.57
N GLU A 167 -13.38 13.94 0.56
CA GLU A 167 -14.24 15.04 0.14
C GLU A 167 -14.05 16.30 1.01
N ILE A 168 -14.08 16.12 2.35
CA ILE A 168 -13.90 17.23 3.31
C ILE A 168 -12.54 17.90 3.13
N LYS A 169 -11.47 17.09 2.97
CA LYS A 169 -10.10 17.59 2.82
C LYS A 169 -9.71 17.94 1.39
N LYS A 170 -10.58 17.68 0.41
CA LYS A 170 -10.35 17.86 -1.03
C LYS A 170 -9.12 17.07 -1.53
N ASN A 171 -8.97 15.85 -1.02
CA ASN A 171 -7.90 14.95 -1.41
C ASN A 171 -8.36 13.96 -2.49
N THR A 172 -7.39 13.42 -3.23
CA THR A 172 -7.63 12.40 -4.24
C THR A 172 -8.04 11.08 -3.59
N LEU A 173 -9.06 10.41 -4.18
CA LEU A 173 -9.43 9.05 -3.86
C LEU A 173 -8.68 8.09 -4.78
N PHE A 174 -8.17 7.00 -4.21
CA PHE A 174 -7.45 5.96 -4.93
C PHE A 174 -8.28 4.69 -5.02
N ASP A 175 -8.35 4.11 -6.22
CA ASP A 175 -8.92 2.79 -6.39
C ASP A 175 -7.96 1.75 -5.81
N THR A 176 -8.45 1.00 -4.85
CA THR A 176 -7.77 -0.18 -4.37
C THR A 176 -8.21 -1.34 -5.25
N GLY A 177 -7.61 -1.47 -6.42
CA GLY A 177 -7.71 -2.70 -7.21
C GLY A 177 -7.19 -3.85 -6.34
N GLY A 178 -7.98 -4.91 -6.22
CA GLY A 178 -7.67 -6.04 -5.38
C GLY A 178 -6.21 -6.46 -5.48
N SER A 179 -5.65 -6.74 -4.33
CA SER A 179 -4.32 -7.31 -4.09
C SER A 179 -3.21 -6.79 -5.00
N VAL A 180 -2.45 -5.86 -4.52
CA VAL A 180 -1.03 -5.82 -4.85
C VAL A 180 -0.43 -7.07 -4.20
N ALA A 181 -0.60 -8.20 -4.87
CA ALA A 181 0.00 -9.46 -4.46
C ALA A 181 1.47 -9.46 -4.82
#